data_95c22a2a57effa83e6935ffbae04af97
#
_entry.id   95c22a2a57effa83e6935ffbae04af97
#
_cell.length_a   1.000
_cell.length_b   1.000
_cell.length_c   1.000
_cell.angle_alpha   90.00
_cell.angle_beta   90.00
_cell.angle_gamma   90.00
#
_symmetry.space_group_name_H-M   'P 1'
#
loop_
_entity.id
_entity.type
_entity.pdbx_description
1 polymer ?
#
loop_
_entity_poly.entity_id
_entity_poly.type
_entity_poly.pdbx_seq_one_letter_code
_entity_poly.pdbx_strand_id
1 'polypeptide(L)'
;HVLLMDDDVVVLSESIKRTYLMLLLVKPKYKEYIISGAMLCYEEMDVFHEDVGFLGADGGQNSSKGHGKIVDMADMLQKEEAKTKKADSYAGWWYCCIPATMIEKNGFSLPLFIRVDDTEFSFRNQAKFITMNGICVWHMGFTLKFNYFMEYYQVFRNFLIEEACNPSRGRRERIWSRFNGLFLSEILRFNYNAAEMIVDAIRDYLKGPAFIEEEKCQERLKTMSAKNADMKDFEEFDEYGVDIDSIYQEDYRSLKDTILYRLTFNGQIFWPKKWLRKGPAAVAH
;
A
#
# COMPACT_ATOMS: atom_id res chain seq x y z
N HIS A 1 11.89 -13.53 -19.65
CA HIS A 1 11.47 -12.67 -18.54
C HIS A 1 11.13 -11.27 -19.05
N VAL A 2 10.23 -10.60 -18.38
CA VAL A 2 9.82 -9.22 -18.65
C VAL A 2 10.13 -8.41 -17.39
N LEU A 3 10.86 -7.31 -17.53
CA LEU A 3 11.09 -6.36 -16.45
C LEU A 3 10.04 -5.25 -16.54
N LEU A 4 9.20 -5.15 -15.51
CA LEU A 4 8.28 -4.04 -15.30
C LEU A 4 8.94 -3.04 -14.35
N MET A 5 8.74 -1.78 -14.62
CA MET A 5 9.31 -0.69 -13.84
C MET A 5 8.45 0.55 -14.02
N ASP A 6 8.20 1.30 -12.94
CA ASP A 6 7.51 2.57 -13.00
C ASP A 6 8.35 3.59 -13.81
N ASP A 7 7.71 4.55 -14.42
CA ASP A 7 8.35 5.56 -15.26
C ASP A 7 8.91 6.77 -14.46
N ASP A 8 8.57 6.86 -13.18
CA ASP A 8 9.00 7.92 -12.27
C ASP A 8 10.02 7.43 -11.21
N VAL A 9 10.78 6.37 -11.51
CA VAL A 9 11.83 5.86 -10.64
C VAL A 9 13.23 6.31 -11.06
N VAL A 10 14.14 6.39 -10.11
CA VAL A 10 15.57 6.48 -10.36
C VAL A 10 16.18 5.07 -10.23
N VAL A 11 16.74 4.57 -11.33
CA VAL A 11 17.37 3.26 -11.40
C VAL A 11 18.85 3.37 -11.77
N LEU A 12 19.69 2.59 -11.09
CA LEU A 12 21.09 2.44 -11.48
C LEU A 12 21.21 1.31 -12.50
N SER A 13 22.07 1.51 -13.51
CA SER A 13 22.36 0.48 -14.52
C SER A 13 22.85 -0.83 -13.89
N GLU A 14 23.45 -0.76 -12.72
CA GLU A 14 23.92 -1.91 -11.95
C GLU A 14 22.76 -2.80 -11.48
N SER A 15 21.59 -2.26 -11.12
CA SER A 15 20.40 -3.04 -10.77
C SER A 15 19.96 -3.92 -11.94
N ILE A 16 19.95 -3.36 -13.15
CA ILE A 16 19.58 -4.08 -14.38
C ILE A 16 20.60 -5.17 -14.69
N LYS A 17 21.90 -4.88 -14.59
CA LYS A 17 22.98 -5.86 -14.82
C LYS A 17 22.88 -7.01 -13.83
N ARG A 18 22.65 -6.73 -12.54
CA ARG A 18 22.51 -7.74 -11.49
C ARG A 18 21.28 -8.62 -11.73
N THR A 19 20.16 -8.04 -12.14
CA THR A 19 18.96 -8.80 -12.53
C THR A 19 19.28 -9.77 -13.69
N TYR A 20 19.94 -9.28 -14.73
CA TYR A 20 20.35 -10.11 -15.85
C TYR A 20 21.30 -11.24 -15.43
N LEU A 21 22.31 -10.93 -14.62
CA LEU A 21 23.25 -11.93 -14.10
C LEU A 21 22.54 -12.95 -13.20
N MET A 22 21.58 -12.50 -12.38
CA MET A 22 20.77 -13.39 -11.56
C MET A 22 20.02 -14.39 -12.43
N LEU A 23 19.38 -13.95 -13.52
CA LEU A 23 18.67 -14.82 -14.46
C LEU A 23 19.58 -15.85 -15.13
N LEU A 24 20.84 -15.50 -15.40
CA LEU A 24 21.82 -16.42 -15.97
C LEU A 24 22.31 -17.46 -14.96
N LEU A 25 22.51 -17.07 -13.71
CA LEU A 25 23.19 -17.87 -12.68
C LEU A 25 22.22 -18.64 -11.77
N VAL A 26 20.95 -18.26 -11.74
CA VAL A 26 19.96 -18.88 -10.87
C VAL A 26 19.77 -20.36 -11.21
N LYS A 27 19.66 -21.19 -10.16
CA LYS A 27 19.41 -22.63 -10.34
C LYS A 27 18.08 -22.87 -11.05
N PRO A 28 17.95 -23.94 -11.88
CA PRO A 28 16.74 -24.20 -12.66
C PRO A 28 15.42 -24.14 -11.86
N LYS A 29 15.44 -24.63 -10.62
CA LYS A 29 14.25 -24.62 -9.74
C LYS A 29 13.72 -23.23 -9.35
N TYR A 30 14.49 -22.18 -9.56
CA TYR A 30 14.14 -20.80 -9.25
C TYR A 30 13.87 -19.94 -10.50
N LYS A 31 13.95 -20.51 -11.69
CA LYS A 31 13.74 -19.76 -12.94
C LYS A 31 12.32 -19.19 -13.08
N GLU A 32 11.35 -19.83 -12.42
CA GLU A 32 9.95 -19.40 -12.40
C GLU A 32 9.64 -18.46 -11.22
N TYR A 33 10.66 -17.95 -10.54
CA TYR A 33 10.46 -16.96 -9.47
C TYR A 33 10.53 -15.55 -10.04
N ILE A 34 9.72 -14.66 -9.50
CA ILE A 34 9.79 -13.22 -9.76
C ILE A 34 11.04 -12.65 -9.07
N ILE A 35 11.86 -11.88 -9.78
CA ILE A 35 12.91 -11.08 -9.14
C ILE A 35 12.29 -9.73 -8.79
N SER A 36 12.19 -9.45 -7.49
CA SER A 36 11.64 -8.21 -6.96
C SER A 36 12.76 -7.30 -6.50
N GLY A 37 12.84 -6.11 -7.11
CA GLY A 37 13.78 -5.07 -6.70
C GLY A 37 13.25 -4.26 -5.54
N ALA A 38 14.14 -3.87 -4.65
CA ALA A 38 13.80 -3.02 -3.52
C ALA A 38 13.44 -1.60 -3.96
N MET A 39 12.40 -1.04 -3.37
CA MET A 39 12.12 0.38 -3.42
C MET A 39 12.74 1.07 -2.19
N LEU A 40 13.49 2.14 -2.44
CA LEU A 40 13.95 3.09 -1.43
C LEU A 40 13.26 4.44 -1.67
N CYS A 41 13.16 5.25 -0.62
CA CYS A 41 12.56 6.58 -0.74
C CYS A 41 13.53 7.55 -1.42
N TYR A 42 13.03 8.31 -2.39
CA TYR A 42 13.86 9.29 -3.10
C TYR A 42 14.25 10.49 -2.22
N GLU A 43 13.38 10.88 -1.31
CA GLU A 43 13.57 12.00 -0.39
C GLU A 43 14.61 11.68 0.69
N GLU A 44 14.69 10.43 1.10
CA GLU A 44 15.66 9.91 2.05
C GLU A 44 16.23 8.60 1.48
N MET A 45 17.32 8.71 0.73
CA MET A 45 17.86 7.63 -0.11
C MET A 45 18.32 6.38 0.65
N ASP A 46 18.43 6.46 1.97
CA ASP A 46 18.76 5.37 2.88
C ASP A 46 17.53 4.76 3.59
N VAL A 47 16.31 5.24 3.25
CA VAL A 47 15.08 4.67 3.76
C VAL A 47 14.55 3.57 2.84
N PHE A 48 14.60 2.35 3.34
CA PHE A 48 14.03 1.18 2.67
C PHE A 48 12.51 1.18 2.82
N HIS A 49 11.80 1.10 1.71
CA HIS A 49 10.35 0.97 1.70
C HIS A 49 9.94 -0.51 1.68
N GLU A 50 10.22 -1.20 0.60
CA GLU A 50 9.79 -2.58 0.41
C GLU A 50 10.53 -3.24 -0.75
N ASP A 51 10.75 -4.56 -0.69
CA ASP A 51 11.10 -5.38 -1.86
C ASP A 51 10.00 -6.41 -2.16
N VAL A 52 9.49 -7.08 -1.13
CA VAL A 52 8.33 -7.97 -1.21
C VAL A 52 7.34 -7.58 -0.14
N GLY A 53 6.16 -7.22 -0.57
CA GLY A 53 5.03 -6.94 0.31
C GLY A 53 4.21 -8.17 0.64
N PHE A 54 3.34 -8.03 1.62
CA PHE A 54 2.33 -9.03 1.96
C PHE A 54 1.11 -8.36 2.59
N LEU A 55 -0.04 -9.02 2.47
CA LEU A 55 -1.25 -8.56 3.14
C LEU A 55 -1.27 -9.04 4.59
N GLY A 56 -1.17 -8.10 5.53
CA GLY A 56 -1.12 -8.36 6.97
C GLY A 56 -2.45 -8.85 7.56
N ALA A 57 -2.42 -9.18 8.84
CA ALA A 57 -3.61 -9.60 9.58
C ALA A 57 -4.65 -8.47 9.72
N ASP A 58 -4.20 -7.23 9.64
CA ASP A 58 -5.02 -6.01 9.64
C ASP A 58 -5.65 -5.68 8.28
N GLY A 59 -5.35 -6.46 7.23
CA GLY A 59 -5.76 -6.20 5.86
C GLY A 59 -4.95 -5.09 5.16
N GLY A 60 -3.87 -4.60 5.77
CA GLY A 60 -2.94 -3.64 5.20
C GLY A 60 -1.81 -4.29 4.41
N GLN A 61 -1.27 -3.56 3.46
CA GLN A 61 -0.05 -3.91 2.76
C GLN A 61 1.16 -3.59 3.65
N ASN A 62 2.04 -4.56 3.84
CA ASN A 62 3.17 -4.47 4.76
C ASN A 62 4.44 -5.00 4.08
N SER A 63 5.58 -4.40 4.37
CA SER A 63 6.88 -4.90 3.91
C SER A 63 7.30 -6.17 4.63
N SER A 64 7.76 -7.18 3.89
CA SER A 64 8.24 -8.44 4.45
C SER A 64 9.51 -8.28 5.30
N LYS A 65 10.34 -7.31 4.97
CA LYS A 65 11.61 -7.01 5.64
C LYS A 65 11.56 -5.79 6.56
N GLY A 66 10.34 -5.25 6.77
CA GLY A 66 10.12 -4.01 7.50
C GLY A 66 10.42 -2.77 6.65
N HIS A 67 9.87 -1.66 7.06
CA HIS A 67 10.12 -0.33 6.50
C HIS A 67 11.06 0.42 7.43
N GLY A 68 11.92 1.30 6.91
CA GLY A 68 12.71 2.19 7.73
C GLY A 68 14.13 2.42 7.21
N LYS A 69 14.86 3.23 7.95
CA LYS A 69 16.21 3.67 7.61
C LYS A 69 17.20 2.50 7.67
N ILE A 70 18.04 2.41 6.66
CA ILE A 70 19.19 1.50 6.65
C ILE A 70 20.32 2.18 7.41
N VAL A 71 20.67 1.63 8.57
CA VAL A 71 21.62 2.26 9.48
C VAL A 71 23.06 1.94 9.10
N ASP A 72 23.32 0.68 8.71
CA ASP A 72 24.67 0.22 8.35
C ASP A 72 24.62 -1.07 7.47
N MET A 73 25.78 -1.59 7.17
CA MET A 73 25.94 -2.82 6.38
C MET A 73 25.36 -4.06 7.08
N ALA A 74 25.39 -4.11 8.41
CA ALA A 74 24.84 -5.24 9.16
C ALA A 74 23.31 -5.28 9.04
N ASP A 75 22.64 -4.13 9.08
CA ASP A 75 21.20 -4.01 8.85
C ASP A 75 20.82 -4.44 7.42
N MET A 76 21.62 -4.04 6.42
CA MET A 76 21.42 -4.52 5.03
C MET A 76 21.54 -6.05 4.92
N LEU A 77 22.51 -6.65 5.59
CA LEU A 77 22.67 -8.11 5.58
C LEU A 77 21.52 -8.81 6.30
N GLN A 78 21.04 -8.27 7.41
CA GLN A 78 19.85 -8.81 8.09
C GLN A 78 18.62 -8.76 7.19
N LYS A 79 18.40 -7.65 6.46
CA LYS A 79 17.32 -7.54 5.49
C LYS A 79 17.46 -8.55 4.34
N GLU A 80 18.67 -8.85 3.90
CA GLU A 80 18.90 -9.89 2.88
C GLU A 80 18.58 -11.30 3.39
N GLU A 81 18.92 -11.61 4.63
CA GLU A 81 18.64 -12.91 5.25
C GLU A 81 17.17 -13.09 5.66
N ALA A 82 16.40 -12.01 5.74
CA ALA A 82 15.00 -12.05 6.14
C ALA A 82 14.18 -12.91 5.16
N LYS A 83 13.45 -13.88 5.74
CA LYS A 83 12.65 -14.80 4.92
C LYS A 83 11.38 -14.12 4.44
N THR A 84 11.19 -14.05 3.13
CA THR A 84 10.02 -13.48 2.46
C THR A 84 8.83 -14.45 2.34
N LYS A 85 8.86 -15.58 3.06
CA LYS A 85 7.82 -16.61 2.99
C LYS A 85 6.62 -16.23 3.86
N LYS A 86 5.80 -15.31 3.38
CA LYS A 86 4.51 -15.01 4.00
C LYS A 86 3.40 -15.35 3.01
N ALA A 87 2.25 -15.76 3.53
CA ALA A 87 1.06 -15.90 2.71
C ALA A 87 0.63 -14.53 2.16
N ASP A 88 -0.03 -14.53 1.03
CA ASP A 88 -0.52 -13.31 0.38
C ASP A 88 0.61 -12.29 0.15
N SER A 89 1.79 -12.77 -0.34
CA SER A 89 2.92 -11.93 -0.72
C SER A 89 2.82 -11.47 -2.17
N TYR A 90 3.35 -10.27 -2.45
CA TYR A 90 3.38 -9.66 -3.79
C TYR A 90 4.70 -8.91 -4.01
N ALA A 91 5.00 -8.60 -5.26
CA ALA A 91 6.11 -7.75 -5.68
C ALA A 91 5.58 -6.49 -6.34
N GLY A 92 5.93 -5.32 -5.82
CA GLY A 92 5.56 -4.05 -6.42
C GLY A 92 6.20 -3.85 -7.79
N TRP A 93 5.46 -3.23 -8.73
CA TRP A 93 5.91 -3.10 -10.10
C TRP A 93 6.83 -1.89 -10.35
N TRP A 94 7.24 -1.19 -9.31
CA TRP A 94 8.34 -0.22 -9.41
C TRP A 94 9.66 -0.84 -9.92
N TYR A 95 9.89 -2.14 -9.66
CA TYR A 95 10.95 -2.95 -10.26
C TYR A 95 10.65 -4.43 -10.08
N CYS A 96 10.07 -5.06 -11.07
CA CYS A 96 9.59 -6.43 -10.99
C CYS A 96 9.93 -7.20 -12.27
N CYS A 97 10.81 -8.21 -12.17
CA CYS A 97 11.19 -9.06 -13.30
C CYS A 97 10.40 -10.37 -13.26
N ILE A 98 9.44 -10.50 -14.15
CA ILE A 98 8.44 -11.56 -14.20
C ILE A 98 8.87 -12.63 -15.24
N PRO A 99 8.78 -13.94 -14.93
CA PRO A 99 8.89 -14.99 -15.94
C PRO A 99 7.79 -14.83 -17.01
N ALA A 100 8.18 -14.78 -18.29
CA ALA A 100 7.20 -14.65 -19.38
C ALA A 100 6.18 -15.82 -19.40
N THR A 101 6.58 -16.99 -18.94
CA THR A 101 5.73 -18.17 -18.78
C THR A 101 4.51 -17.92 -17.86
N MET A 102 4.62 -17.05 -16.85
CA MET A 102 3.47 -16.67 -16.02
C MET A 102 2.43 -15.90 -16.82
N ILE A 103 2.89 -14.98 -17.67
CA ILE A 103 2.02 -14.18 -18.54
C ILE A 103 1.39 -15.06 -19.62
N GLU A 104 2.18 -15.94 -20.26
CA GLU A 104 1.70 -16.89 -21.28
C GLU A 104 0.64 -17.84 -20.72
N LYS A 105 0.80 -18.30 -19.49
CA LYS A 105 -0.11 -19.26 -18.86
C LYS A 105 -1.38 -18.63 -18.30
N ASN A 106 -1.27 -17.50 -17.65
CA ASN A 106 -2.35 -16.94 -16.84
C ASN A 106 -2.82 -15.56 -17.33
N GLY A 107 -2.27 -15.03 -18.42
CA GLY A 107 -2.52 -13.68 -18.91
C GLY A 107 -1.79 -12.61 -18.10
N PHE A 108 -1.88 -11.39 -18.56
CA PHE A 108 -1.36 -10.21 -17.87
C PHE A 108 -2.30 -9.78 -16.74
N SER A 109 -2.01 -8.68 -16.03
CA SER A 109 -2.87 -8.21 -14.94
C SER A 109 -4.27 -7.83 -15.44
N LEU A 110 -5.23 -7.84 -14.52
CA LEU A 110 -6.56 -7.30 -14.79
C LEU A 110 -6.49 -5.79 -15.07
N PRO A 111 -7.47 -5.22 -15.79
CA PRO A 111 -7.49 -3.80 -16.13
C PRO A 111 -7.89 -2.95 -14.91
N LEU A 112 -7.10 -3.01 -13.86
CA LEU A 112 -7.38 -2.33 -12.60
C LEU A 112 -6.99 -0.85 -12.60
N PHE A 113 -6.33 -0.37 -13.65
CA PHE A 113 -5.79 0.97 -13.86
C PHE A 113 -4.60 1.27 -12.95
N ILE A 114 -4.77 1.33 -11.64
CA ILE A 114 -3.74 1.66 -10.66
C ILE A 114 -4.07 1.01 -9.31
N ARG A 115 -3.04 0.58 -8.58
CA ARG A 115 -3.13 -0.12 -7.30
C ARG A 115 -3.71 -1.53 -7.39
N VAL A 116 -3.11 -2.44 -6.67
CA VAL A 116 -3.51 -3.86 -6.53
C VAL A 116 -3.28 -4.71 -7.78
N ASP A 117 -2.88 -4.15 -8.91
CA ASP A 117 -2.55 -4.85 -10.15
C ASP A 117 -1.36 -5.82 -9.98
N ASP A 118 -0.31 -5.38 -9.32
CA ASP A 118 0.86 -6.15 -8.89
C ASP A 118 0.49 -7.23 -7.87
N THR A 119 -0.37 -6.88 -6.93
CA THR A 119 -0.86 -7.76 -5.87
C THR A 119 -1.75 -8.86 -6.45
N GLU A 120 -2.72 -8.50 -7.30
CA GLU A 120 -3.59 -9.44 -8.02
C GLU A 120 -2.78 -10.42 -8.85
N PHE A 121 -1.84 -9.91 -9.65
CA PHE A 121 -0.98 -10.73 -10.47
C PHE A 121 -0.17 -11.72 -9.64
N SER A 122 0.40 -11.25 -8.53
CA SER A 122 1.20 -12.08 -7.62
C SER A 122 0.36 -13.18 -6.96
N PHE A 123 -0.84 -12.86 -6.50
CA PHE A 123 -1.73 -13.82 -5.83
C PHE A 123 -2.26 -14.87 -6.80
N ARG A 124 -2.75 -14.47 -7.96
CA ARG A 124 -3.28 -15.36 -9.00
C ARG A 124 -2.23 -16.35 -9.49
N ASN A 125 -0.99 -15.90 -9.59
CA ASN A 125 0.14 -16.75 -9.99
C ASN A 125 0.73 -17.55 -8.83
N GLN A 126 0.29 -17.40 -7.59
CA GLN A 126 0.93 -17.97 -6.40
C GLN A 126 2.44 -17.70 -6.42
N ALA A 127 2.81 -16.47 -6.74
CA ALA A 127 4.16 -16.09 -7.09
C ALA A 127 5.15 -16.37 -5.96
N LYS A 128 6.36 -16.72 -6.34
CA LYS A 128 7.51 -16.88 -5.44
C LYS A 128 8.55 -15.86 -5.84
N PHE A 129 9.28 -15.34 -4.87
CA PHE A 129 10.12 -14.18 -5.06
C PHE A 129 11.59 -14.49 -4.77
N ILE A 130 12.45 -13.81 -5.51
CA ILE A 130 13.87 -13.66 -5.23
C ILE A 130 14.12 -12.17 -5.03
N THR A 131 14.82 -11.84 -3.96
CA THR A 131 15.32 -10.50 -3.70
C THR A 131 16.83 -10.57 -3.54
N MET A 132 17.52 -9.47 -3.85
CA MET A 132 18.96 -9.39 -3.67
C MET A 132 19.35 -7.92 -3.41
N ASN A 133 20.18 -7.70 -2.40
CA ASN A 133 20.76 -6.38 -2.17
C ASN A 133 21.49 -5.89 -3.42
N GLY A 134 21.27 -4.62 -3.77
CA GLY A 134 21.79 -4.01 -4.99
C GLY A 134 20.95 -4.24 -6.25
N ILE A 135 19.76 -4.85 -6.13
CA ILE A 135 18.67 -4.73 -7.11
C ILE A 135 17.63 -3.82 -6.48
N CYS A 136 17.65 -2.55 -6.83
CA CYS A 136 16.80 -1.53 -6.21
C CYS A 136 16.56 -0.34 -7.13
N VAL A 137 15.54 0.43 -6.77
CA VAL A 137 15.19 1.73 -7.34
C VAL A 137 14.89 2.72 -6.22
N TRP A 138 14.94 4.01 -6.54
CA TRP A 138 14.43 5.08 -5.69
C TRP A 138 13.16 5.64 -6.31
N HIS A 139 12.14 5.79 -5.49
CA HIS A 139 10.83 6.29 -5.87
C HIS A 139 10.33 7.28 -4.80
N MET A 140 9.50 8.23 -5.19
CA MET A 140 8.87 9.15 -4.23
C MET A 140 8.07 8.38 -3.18
N GLY A 141 8.23 8.75 -1.91
CA GLY A 141 7.52 8.11 -0.80
C GLY A 141 6.00 8.18 -0.94
N PHE A 142 5.30 7.06 -0.71
CA PHE A 142 3.83 7.00 -0.87
C PHE A 142 3.08 7.91 0.10
N THR A 143 3.65 8.25 1.24
CA THR A 143 3.05 9.20 2.19
C THR A 143 2.87 10.59 1.60
N LEU A 144 3.78 11.00 0.70
CA LEU A 144 3.71 12.29 0.01
C LEU A 144 2.70 12.29 -1.16
N LYS A 145 2.32 11.11 -1.63
CA LYS A 145 1.33 10.91 -2.71
C LYS A 145 -0.05 10.50 -2.17
N PHE A 146 -0.29 10.65 -0.86
CA PHE A 146 -1.56 10.22 -0.28
C PHE A 146 -2.74 10.93 -0.95
N ASN A 147 -3.73 10.14 -1.33
CA ASN A 147 -4.96 10.63 -1.93
C ASN A 147 -6.09 9.68 -1.54
N TYR A 148 -7.18 10.20 -0.95
CA TYR A 148 -8.32 9.39 -0.51
C TYR A 148 -8.93 8.55 -1.62
N PHE A 149 -9.03 9.10 -2.85
CA PHE A 149 -9.53 8.34 -3.98
C PHE A 149 -8.68 7.10 -4.26
N MET A 150 -7.35 7.27 -4.24
CA MET A 150 -6.42 6.16 -4.48
C MET A 150 -6.51 5.10 -3.37
N GLU A 151 -6.50 5.54 -2.11
CA GLU A 151 -6.38 4.63 -0.97
C GLU A 151 -7.73 4.01 -0.55
N TYR A 152 -8.83 4.75 -0.63
CA TYR A 152 -10.13 4.32 -0.12
C TYR A 152 -11.07 3.80 -1.21
N TYR A 153 -11.07 4.42 -2.40
CA TYR A 153 -11.87 3.94 -3.50
C TYR A 153 -11.11 2.90 -4.33
N GLN A 154 -9.95 3.28 -4.89
CA GLN A 154 -9.27 2.46 -5.89
C GLN A 154 -8.73 1.16 -5.28
N VAL A 155 -8.00 1.24 -4.18
CA VAL A 155 -7.46 0.08 -3.48
C VAL A 155 -8.59 -0.86 -3.04
N PHE A 156 -9.65 -0.33 -2.44
CA PHE A 156 -10.74 -1.19 -1.96
C PHE A 156 -11.51 -1.84 -3.10
N ARG A 157 -11.90 -1.08 -4.13
CA ARG A 157 -12.57 -1.63 -5.31
C ARG A 157 -11.74 -2.74 -5.95
N ASN A 158 -10.45 -2.50 -6.12
CA ASN A 158 -9.56 -3.45 -6.77
C ASN A 158 -9.34 -4.71 -5.94
N PHE A 159 -9.27 -4.62 -4.62
CA PHE A 159 -9.28 -5.81 -3.76
C PHE A 159 -10.59 -6.58 -3.83
N LEU A 160 -11.74 -5.93 -3.97
CA LEU A 160 -13.02 -6.63 -4.18
C LEU A 160 -13.02 -7.40 -5.50
N ILE A 161 -12.45 -6.82 -6.57
CA ILE A 161 -12.29 -7.48 -7.87
C ILE A 161 -11.32 -8.65 -7.76
N GLU A 162 -10.17 -8.44 -7.13
CA GLU A 162 -9.17 -9.50 -6.91
C GLU A 162 -9.79 -10.69 -6.16
N GLU A 163 -10.51 -10.45 -5.06
CA GLU A 163 -11.18 -11.48 -4.30
C GLU A 163 -12.29 -12.18 -5.07
N ALA A 164 -12.94 -11.53 -6.03
CA ALA A 164 -13.92 -12.18 -6.90
C ALA A 164 -13.25 -13.12 -7.91
N CYS A 165 -12.06 -12.75 -8.41
CA CYS A 165 -11.31 -13.53 -9.40
C CYS A 165 -10.47 -14.65 -8.75
N ASN A 166 -10.00 -14.43 -7.54
CA ASN A 166 -9.08 -15.33 -6.82
C ASN A 166 -9.47 -15.44 -5.33
N PRO A 167 -10.62 -16.09 -5.03
CA PRO A 167 -11.22 -16.01 -3.71
C PRO A 167 -10.37 -16.67 -2.61
N SER A 168 -10.18 -15.93 -1.51
CA SER A 168 -9.59 -16.43 -0.27
C SER A 168 -10.36 -15.92 0.93
N ARG A 169 -11.04 -16.82 1.66
CA ARG A 169 -11.90 -16.43 2.78
C ARG A 169 -11.16 -15.57 3.82
N GLY A 170 -9.98 -16.00 4.27
CA GLY A 170 -9.23 -15.27 5.29
C GLY A 170 -8.75 -13.90 4.82
N ARG A 171 -8.38 -13.76 3.55
CA ARG A 171 -7.98 -12.48 2.94
C ARG A 171 -9.18 -11.54 2.83
N ARG A 172 -10.31 -12.02 2.34
CA ARG A 172 -11.58 -11.27 2.26
C ARG A 172 -11.98 -10.69 3.61
N GLU A 173 -11.95 -11.50 4.67
CA GLU A 173 -12.32 -11.06 6.02
C GLU A 173 -11.39 -9.93 6.52
N ARG A 174 -10.09 -10.01 6.24
CA ARG A 174 -9.12 -8.97 6.60
C ARG A 174 -9.38 -7.66 5.85
N ILE A 175 -9.58 -7.74 4.53
CA ILE A 175 -9.87 -6.57 3.69
C ILE A 175 -11.16 -5.88 4.15
N TRP A 176 -12.23 -6.61 4.33
CA TRP A 176 -13.50 -6.06 4.83
C TRP A 176 -13.37 -5.44 6.21
N SER A 177 -12.65 -6.08 7.13
CA SER A 177 -12.40 -5.53 8.48
C SER A 177 -11.65 -4.20 8.42
N ARG A 178 -10.62 -4.11 7.55
CA ARG A 178 -9.86 -2.88 7.37
C ARG A 178 -10.73 -1.74 6.86
N PHE A 179 -11.44 -1.95 5.76
CA PHE A 179 -12.22 -0.87 5.14
C PHE A 179 -13.44 -0.47 5.95
N ASN A 180 -14.07 -1.40 6.67
CA ASN A 180 -15.08 -1.05 7.67
C ASN A 180 -14.50 -0.19 8.80
N GLY A 181 -13.30 -0.51 9.26
CA GLY A 181 -12.60 0.30 10.25
C GLY A 181 -12.29 1.70 9.75
N LEU A 182 -11.78 1.83 8.51
CA LEU A 182 -11.54 3.10 7.86
C LEU A 182 -12.82 3.91 7.68
N PHE A 183 -13.87 3.29 7.14
CA PHE A 183 -15.18 3.94 6.98
C PHE A 183 -15.70 4.52 8.29
N LEU A 184 -15.69 3.73 9.36
CA LEU A 184 -16.12 4.20 10.67
C LEU A 184 -15.21 5.32 11.20
N SER A 185 -13.91 5.21 10.99
CA SER A 185 -12.93 6.23 11.40
C SER A 185 -13.20 7.57 10.71
N GLU A 186 -13.48 7.56 9.41
CA GLU A 186 -13.75 8.79 8.65
C GLU A 186 -15.11 9.42 9.03
N ILE A 187 -16.13 8.60 9.28
CA ILE A 187 -17.41 9.09 9.83
C ILE A 187 -17.18 9.79 11.18
N LEU A 188 -16.37 9.20 12.06
CA LEU A 188 -16.06 9.75 13.37
C LEU A 188 -15.19 11.01 13.34
N ARG A 189 -14.50 11.22 12.23
CA ARG A 189 -13.70 12.44 11.93
C ARG A 189 -14.50 13.49 11.17
N PHE A 190 -15.77 13.23 10.87
CA PHE A 190 -16.63 14.06 10.00
C PHE A 190 -16.13 14.17 8.55
N ASN A 191 -15.21 13.32 8.13
CA ASN A 191 -14.72 13.27 6.75
C ASN A 191 -15.65 12.42 5.88
N TYR A 192 -16.83 12.94 5.61
CA TYR A 192 -17.88 12.22 4.89
C TYR A 192 -17.49 11.96 3.42
N ASN A 193 -16.72 12.83 2.80
CA ASN A 193 -16.23 12.63 1.44
C ASN A 193 -15.36 11.37 1.32
N ALA A 194 -14.44 11.16 2.25
CA ALA A 194 -13.61 9.96 2.28
C ALA A 194 -14.43 8.70 2.59
N ALA A 195 -15.38 8.79 3.53
CA ALA A 195 -16.29 7.68 3.84
C ALA A 195 -17.16 7.31 2.62
N GLU A 196 -17.67 8.29 1.87
CA GLU A 196 -18.43 8.08 0.64
C GLU A 196 -17.60 7.36 -0.43
N MET A 197 -16.31 7.64 -0.57
CA MET A 197 -15.42 6.96 -1.51
C MET A 197 -15.35 5.44 -1.26
N ILE A 198 -15.36 5.01 0.00
CA ILE A 198 -15.41 3.59 0.36
C ILE A 198 -16.74 2.96 -0.10
N VAL A 199 -17.84 3.67 0.07
CA VAL A 199 -19.16 3.20 -0.39
C VAL A 199 -19.24 3.16 -1.91
N ASP A 200 -18.68 4.17 -2.59
CA ASP A 200 -18.64 4.22 -4.05
C ASP A 200 -17.80 3.09 -4.65
N ALA A 201 -16.72 2.67 -3.97
CA ALA A 201 -15.95 1.50 -4.36
C ALA A 201 -16.81 0.23 -4.42
N ILE A 202 -17.67 0.04 -3.41
CA ILE A 202 -18.61 -1.10 -3.37
C ILE A 202 -19.68 -0.96 -4.47
N ARG A 203 -20.26 0.23 -4.63
CA ARG A 203 -21.30 0.50 -5.64
C ARG A 203 -20.79 0.20 -7.06
N ASP A 204 -19.56 0.63 -7.35
CA ASP A 204 -18.98 0.44 -8.67
C ASP A 204 -18.55 -1.01 -8.90
N TYR A 205 -18.03 -1.69 -7.89
CA TYR A 205 -17.80 -3.13 -7.95
C TYR A 205 -19.09 -3.92 -8.26
N LEU A 206 -20.20 -3.56 -7.65
CA LEU A 206 -21.48 -4.21 -7.87
C LEU A 206 -22.09 -3.99 -9.27
N LYS A 207 -21.60 -3.02 -10.04
CA LYS A 207 -21.99 -2.84 -11.45
C LYS A 207 -21.45 -3.94 -12.36
N GLY A 208 -20.46 -4.69 -11.89
CA GLY A 208 -19.91 -5.86 -12.58
C GLY A 208 -18.79 -5.55 -13.58
N PRO A 209 -18.28 -6.60 -14.27
CA PRO A 209 -17.08 -6.50 -15.11
C PRO A 209 -17.19 -5.48 -16.25
N ALA A 210 -18.33 -5.41 -16.95
CA ALA A 210 -18.53 -4.49 -18.08
C ALA A 210 -18.30 -3.03 -17.67
N PHE A 211 -18.75 -2.62 -16.49
CA PHE A 211 -18.49 -1.28 -16.00
C PHE A 211 -16.99 -1.01 -15.80
N ILE A 212 -16.26 -2.00 -15.28
CA ILE A 212 -14.83 -1.89 -14.98
C ILE A 212 -14.01 -1.79 -16.29
N GLU A 213 -14.40 -2.57 -17.31
CA GLU A 213 -13.76 -2.56 -18.65
C GLU A 213 -14.04 -1.27 -19.42
N GLU A 214 -15.22 -0.68 -19.25
CA GLU A 214 -15.64 0.54 -19.95
C GLU A 214 -15.27 1.83 -19.21
N GLU A 215 -14.81 1.70 -17.96
CA GLU A 215 -14.53 2.86 -17.11
C GLU A 215 -13.42 3.73 -17.69
N LYS A 216 -13.69 5.02 -17.81
CA LYS A 216 -12.69 6.04 -18.13
C LYS A 216 -11.92 6.41 -16.85
N CYS A 217 -11.01 5.56 -16.46
CA CYS A 217 -10.28 5.64 -15.18
C CYS A 217 -9.63 7.01 -14.95
N GLN A 218 -9.04 7.62 -15.98
CA GLN A 218 -8.41 8.94 -15.85
C GLN A 218 -9.42 10.06 -15.59
N GLU A 219 -10.58 10.03 -16.25
CA GLU A 219 -11.65 11.01 -16.01
C GLU A 219 -12.23 10.83 -14.60
N ARG A 220 -12.38 9.56 -14.19
CA ARG A 220 -12.83 9.24 -12.83
C ARG A 220 -11.86 9.72 -11.77
N LEU A 221 -10.57 9.42 -11.94
CA LEU A 221 -9.51 9.92 -11.06
C LEU A 221 -9.58 11.44 -10.92
N LYS A 222 -9.65 12.16 -12.02
CA LYS A 222 -9.75 13.63 -12.01
C LYS A 222 -11.00 14.14 -11.29
N THR A 223 -12.16 13.53 -11.54
CA THR A 223 -13.43 13.93 -10.92
C THR A 223 -13.44 13.65 -9.43
N MET A 224 -12.92 12.50 -9.02
CA MET A 224 -12.91 12.08 -7.61
C MET A 224 -11.82 12.77 -6.82
N SER A 225 -10.66 13.03 -7.43
CA SER A 225 -9.58 13.80 -6.79
C SER A 225 -9.98 15.26 -6.54
N ALA A 226 -10.88 15.82 -7.34
CA ALA A 226 -11.44 17.14 -7.06
C ALA A 226 -12.23 17.20 -5.73
N LYS A 227 -12.75 16.07 -5.24
CA LYS A 227 -13.38 15.95 -3.91
C LYS A 227 -12.35 16.04 -2.76
N ASN A 228 -11.05 15.90 -3.06
CA ASN A 228 -9.97 16.06 -2.07
C ASN A 228 -9.47 17.51 -1.98
N ALA A 229 -10.09 18.46 -2.67
CA ALA A 229 -9.68 19.87 -2.68
C ALA A 229 -9.73 20.54 -1.29
N ASP A 230 -10.35 19.87 -0.31
CA ASP A 230 -10.41 20.32 1.08
C ASP A 230 -9.15 19.90 1.89
N MET A 231 -8.23 19.15 1.30
CA MET A 231 -6.94 18.87 1.96
C MET A 231 -6.07 20.13 1.89
N LYS A 232 -5.63 20.56 3.07
CA LYS A 232 -4.80 21.75 3.23
C LYS A 232 -3.35 21.36 3.45
N ASP A 233 -2.45 22.20 2.95
CA ASP A 233 -1.02 22.05 3.22
C ASP A 233 -0.71 22.37 4.69
N PHE A 234 0.38 21.81 5.21
CA PHE A 234 0.74 21.97 6.63
C PHE A 234 0.89 23.42 7.05
N GLU A 235 1.41 24.26 6.18
CA GLU A 235 1.61 25.69 6.42
C GLU A 235 0.30 26.45 6.72
N GLU A 236 -0.84 25.95 6.23
CA GLU A 236 -2.14 26.51 6.54
C GLU A 236 -2.60 26.23 7.99
N PHE A 237 -1.94 25.31 8.68
CA PHE A 237 -2.25 24.98 10.09
C PHE A 237 -1.51 25.88 11.09
N ASP A 238 -0.51 26.65 10.68
CA ASP A 238 0.22 27.58 11.55
C ASP A 238 -0.71 28.63 12.17
N GLU A 239 -1.76 29.05 11.45
CA GLU A 239 -2.78 29.96 11.97
C GLU A 239 -3.52 29.43 13.21
N TYR A 240 -3.55 28.10 13.39
CA TYR A 240 -4.25 27.47 14.51
C TYR A 240 -3.32 27.17 15.70
N GLY A 241 -2.05 27.53 15.63
CA GLY A 241 -1.06 27.27 16.68
C GLY A 241 -0.85 25.78 16.96
N VAL A 242 -1.02 24.94 15.95
CA VAL A 242 -0.85 23.50 16.04
C VAL A 242 0.63 23.18 15.84
N ASP A 243 1.27 22.62 16.86
CA ASP A 243 2.61 22.08 16.76
C ASP A 243 2.56 20.77 15.93
N ILE A 244 2.94 20.88 14.66
CA ILE A 244 2.89 19.80 13.69
C ILE A 244 3.83 18.65 14.10
N ASP A 245 4.98 18.95 14.66
CA ASP A 245 5.93 17.94 15.14
C ASP A 245 5.35 17.08 16.26
N SER A 246 4.44 17.65 17.06
CA SER A 246 3.72 16.91 18.09
C SER A 246 2.67 15.93 17.54
N ILE A 247 2.20 16.13 16.30
CA ILE A 247 1.22 15.25 15.64
C ILE A 247 1.91 14.04 15.01
N TYR A 248 3.14 14.19 14.55
CA TYR A 248 3.94 13.14 13.91
C TYR A 248 4.67 12.23 14.90
N GLN A 249 4.59 12.46 16.19
CA GLN A 249 5.09 11.48 17.14
C GLN A 249 4.33 10.17 16.95
N GLU A 250 5.08 9.13 16.61
CA GLU A 250 4.57 7.77 16.33
C GLU A 250 3.46 7.40 17.30
N ASP A 251 2.28 7.18 16.76
CA ASP A 251 1.09 6.89 17.55
C ASP A 251 1.10 5.43 17.99
N TYR A 252 2.04 5.07 18.88
CA TYR A 252 1.97 3.82 19.61
C TYR A 252 0.75 3.87 20.52
N ARG A 253 -0.41 3.60 19.92
CA ARG A 253 -1.64 3.43 20.70
C ARG A 253 -1.45 2.24 21.61
N SER A 254 -1.39 2.48 22.90
CA SER A 254 -1.45 1.39 23.87
C SER A 254 -2.75 0.60 23.67
N LEU A 255 -2.78 -0.67 24.08
CA LEU A 255 -4.00 -1.48 24.04
C LEU A 255 -5.18 -0.74 24.73
N LYS A 256 -4.88 -0.01 25.81
CA LYS A 256 -5.84 0.83 26.53
C LYS A 256 -6.39 1.96 25.67
N ASP A 257 -5.53 2.67 24.92
CA ASP A 257 -5.94 3.75 24.02
C ASP A 257 -6.81 3.22 22.88
N THR A 258 -6.47 2.06 22.33
CA THR A 258 -7.27 1.38 21.29
C THR A 258 -8.66 1.00 21.81
N ILE A 259 -8.76 0.47 23.03
CA ILE A 259 -10.03 0.13 23.65
C ILE A 259 -10.85 1.40 23.92
N LEU A 260 -10.23 2.44 24.49
CA LEU A 260 -10.89 3.74 24.72
C LEU A 260 -11.38 4.38 23.43
N TYR A 261 -10.54 4.38 22.37
CA TYR A 261 -10.94 4.88 21.05
C TYR A 261 -12.21 4.18 20.54
N ARG A 262 -12.25 2.86 20.62
CA ARG A 262 -13.43 2.08 20.17
C ARG A 262 -14.66 2.30 21.04
N LEU A 263 -14.51 2.32 22.37
CA LEU A 263 -15.63 2.47 23.30
C LEU A 263 -16.20 3.88 23.33
N THR A 264 -15.38 4.90 23.04
CA THR A 264 -15.79 6.30 23.08
C THR A 264 -16.08 6.89 21.71
N PHE A 265 -15.97 6.08 20.64
CA PHE A 265 -16.04 6.58 19.28
C PHE A 265 -15.11 7.78 19.06
N ASN A 266 -13.82 7.61 19.39
CA ASN A 266 -12.81 8.66 19.31
C ASN A 266 -13.13 9.89 20.21
N GLY A 267 -13.71 9.68 21.38
CA GLY A 267 -14.06 10.76 22.31
C GLY A 267 -15.37 11.48 22.01
N GLN A 268 -16.13 11.06 21.03
CA GLN A 268 -17.42 11.67 20.66
C GLN A 268 -18.55 11.33 21.64
N ILE A 269 -18.41 10.22 22.38
CA ILE A 269 -19.31 9.95 23.50
C ILE A 269 -18.76 10.63 24.75
N PHE A 270 -19.62 11.29 25.53
CA PHE A 270 -19.26 11.98 26.76
C PHE A 270 -18.44 11.09 27.70
N TRP A 271 -17.18 11.48 27.88
CA TRP A 271 -16.22 10.78 28.71
C TRP A 271 -15.57 11.76 29.67
N PRO A 272 -15.25 11.38 30.91
CA PRO A 272 -14.59 12.30 31.84
C PRO A 272 -13.29 12.84 31.26
N LYS A 273 -13.11 14.15 31.19
CA LYS A 273 -11.91 14.82 30.64
C LYS A 273 -10.59 14.24 31.14
N LYS A 274 -10.54 13.74 32.37
CA LYS A 274 -9.38 13.11 32.98
C LYS A 274 -8.93 11.80 32.32
N TRP A 275 -9.75 11.19 31.47
CA TRP A 275 -9.52 9.93 30.78
C TRP A 275 -9.16 10.16 29.31
N LEU A 276 -9.38 11.39 28.82
CA LEU A 276 -8.97 11.79 27.47
C LEU A 276 -7.47 12.00 27.43
N ARG A 277 -6.85 11.66 26.31
CA ARG A 277 -5.43 11.88 26.07
C ARG A 277 -5.14 13.38 26.16
N LYS A 278 -4.11 13.76 26.90
CA LYS A 278 -3.60 15.13 26.93
C LYS A 278 -2.65 15.31 25.74
N GLY A 279 -3.15 15.78 24.67
CA GLY A 279 -2.35 16.11 23.50
C GLY A 279 -3.16 16.98 22.54
N PRO A 280 -2.51 17.77 21.68
CA PRO A 280 -3.23 18.53 20.68
C PRO A 280 -3.92 17.54 19.73
N ALA A 281 -5.23 17.69 19.56
CA ALA A 281 -5.97 17.06 18.49
C ALA A 281 -6.37 18.18 17.53
N ALA A 282 -5.77 18.18 16.35
CA ALA A 282 -6.22 19.05 15.28
C ALA A 282 -7.28 18.29 14.48
N VAL A 283 -8.47 18.84 14.39
CA VAL A 283 -9.50 18.44 13.45
C VAL A 283 -9.66 19.61 12.50
N ALA A 284 -9.15 19.46 11.28
CA ALA A 284 -9.45 20.38 10.20
C ALA A 284 -10.77 19.94 9.54
N HIS A 285 -11.70 20.86 9.40
CA HIS A 285 -12.95 20.70 8.68
C HIS A 285 -12.88 21.33 7.31
#